data_b19a30bd4161e345ad6c6b5e7c2f42a9
#
_entry.id   b19a30bd4161e345ad6c6b5e7c2f42a9
#
_cell.length_a   1.000
_cell.length_b   1.000
_cell.length_c   1.000
_cell.angle_alpha   90.00
_cell.angle_beta   90.00
_cell.angle_gamma   90.00
#
_symmetry.space_group_name_H-M   'P 1'
#
loop_
_entity.id
_entity.type
_entity.pdbx_description
1 polymer ?
#
loop_
_entity_poly.entity_id
_entity_poly.type
_entity_poly.pdbx_seq_one_letter_code
_entity_poly.pdbx_strand_id
1 'polypeptide(L)'
;MICTKMKAACLLLLGAYTILITGCSTDQRIAKKVGKEFKNSQAIKQYQVGFALYNMDDKKMIYQKDADKYFTPASNTKLYTFYASLKMLPERMPALKYIEKNDSLIFWGTGDPAFLQFAVKDQSAYNFLLSSNKKLFFAPGRYSGTFFGDGWAWDDYDYYYQPEISEMPIMDNMVTSTYVNPNKINIVPKVFAPCFSVDSTKTTGNFQVTRDFLTNKFHHPAVAVKPGYNQQNPYKTSPQTTIEVLGDTLHKPVGLIDLKIPANAKTLYGAKRDSVLKHMMLPSDNFIAEHLLLVCSNQLGDTLSTTKAIQYINKHYLSFLPDKVKWVDGSGLSRQNLFTPRDMVYLLDSIYKQVNDPVKLFDMMPAGGKSGTLKNAYPKTDNPFVYGKTGSLGGVHNQSGFVLTKKGKTYIYSFMNNGFVKPTAEVRAEMVRVITYIHDNF
;
A
#
# COMPACT_ATOMS: atom_id res chain seq x y z
N MET A 1 -13.52 55.69 40.99
CA MET A 1 -12.58 54.52 40.71
C MET A 1 -13.28 53.28 40.20
N ILE A 2 -14.58 53.06 40.41
CA ILE A 2 -15.31 51.84 39.95
C ILE A 2 -15.71 51.94 38.47
N CYS A 3 -16.05 53.14 37.98
CA CYS A 3 -16.53 53.35 36.60
C CYS A 3 -15.42 53.17 35.52
N THR A 4 -14.15 53.42 35.83
CA THR A 4 -13.00 53.27 34.92
C THR A 4 -12.58 51.82 34.76
N LYS A 5 -12.74 50.96 35.81
CA LYS A 5 -12.44 49.52 35.72
C LYS A 5 -13.49 48.74 34.93
N MET A 6 -14.75 49.17 34.94
CA MET A 6 -15.81 48.57 34.10
C MET A 6 -15.63 48.86 32.64
N LYS A 7 -15.16 50.05 32.24
CA LYS A 7 -14.90 50.37 30.83
C LYS A 7 -13.72 49.62 30.26
N ALA A 8 -12.67 49.36 31.06
CA ALA A 8 -11.52 48.55 30.65
C ALA A 8 -11.88 47.06 30.47
N ALA A 9 -12.73 46.53 31.37
CA ALA A 9 -13.20 45.14 31.29
C ALA A 9 -14.12 44.91 30.08
N CYS A 10 -15.00 45.85 29.71
CA CYS A 10 -15.83 45.78 28.51
C CYS A 10 -15.01 45.87 27.21
N LEU A 11 -13.95 46.69 27.19
CA LEU A 11 -13.05 46.78 26.03
C LEU A 11 -12.23 45.56 25.81
N LEU A 12 -11.76 44.86 26.89
CA LEU A 12 -11.07 43.59 26.82
C LEU A 12 -12.00 42.43 26.37
N LEU A 13 -13.22 42.40 26.84
CA LEU A 13 -14.22 41.43 26.39
C LEU A 13 -14.64 41.63 24.93
N LEU A 14 -14.80 42.88 24.46
CA LEU A 14 -15.06 43.18 23.04
C LEU A 14 -13.85 42.82 22.16
N GLY A 15 -12.62 43.07 22.60
CA GLY A 15 -11.40 42.66 21.89
C GLY A 15 -11.23 41.14 21.77
N ALA A 16 -11.52 40.39 22.84
CA ALA A 16 -11.50 38.92 22.84
C ALA A 16 -12.61 38.33 21.94
N TYR A 17 -13.79 38.96 21.89
CA TYR A 17 -14.90 38.53 21.06
C TYR A 17 -14.64 38.80 19.55
N THR A 18 -13.93 39.85 19.20
CA THR A 18 -13.57 40.17 17.80
C THR A 18 -12.47 39.22 17.29
N ILE A 19 -11.52 38.72 18.15
CA ILE A 19 -10.50 37.76 17.76
C ILE A 19 -11.14 36.38 17.50
N LEU A 20 -12.14 35.98 18.28
CA LEU A 20 -12.89 34.73 18.06
C LEU A 20 -13.73 34.75 16.76
N ILE A 21 -14.25 35.89 16.37
CA ILE A 21 -15.07 36.05 15.15
C ILE A 21 -14.19 36.03 13.89
N THR A 22 -12.95 36.53 13.95
CA THR A 22 -12.07 36.56 12.75
C THR A 22 -11.53 35.17 12.37
N GLY A 23 -11.27 34.26 13.32
CA GLY A 23 -10.88 32.87 13.05
C GLY A 23 -12.00 32.05 12.40
N CYS A 24 -13.23 32.19 12.90
CA CYS A 24 -14.40 31.51 12.33
C CYS A 24 -14.73 32.00 10.89
N SER A 25 -14.47 33.29 10.58
CA SER A 25 -14.72 33.86 9.25
C SER A 25 -13.78 33.32 8.16
N THR A 26 -12.53 32.99 8.48
CA THR A 26 -11.56 32.49 7.51
C THR A 26 -11.91 31.08 7.04
N ASP A 27 -12.20 30.18 7.96
CA ASP A 27 -12.58 28.79 7.62
C ASP A 27 -13.90 28.71 6.86
N GLN A 28 -14.89 29.49 7.27
CA GLN A 28 -16.17 29.59 6.54
C GLN A 28 -15.96 30.11 5.11
N ARG A 29 -15.05 31.07 4.93
CA ARG A 29 -14.68 31.56 3.60
C ARG A 29 -14.02 30.50 2.75
N ILE A 30 -13.09 29.70 3.34
CA ILE A 30 -12.45 28.57 2.67
C ILE A 30 -13.51 27.53 2.29
N ALA A 31 -14.34 27.11 3.23
CA ALA A 31 -15.42 26.14 2.99
C ALA A 31 -16.35 26.58 1.85
N LYS A 32 -16.77 27.85 1.84
CA LYS A 32 -17.64 28.43 0.78
C LYS A 32 -16.95 28.40 -0.58
N LYS A 33 -15.66 28.74 -0.65
CA LYS A 33 -14.90 28.75 -1.89
C LYS A 33 -14.70 27.33 -2.42
N VAL A 34 -14.28 26.37 -1.58
CA VAL A 34 -14.14 24.96 -1.95
C VAL A 34 -15.49 24.38 -2.38
N GLY A 35 -16.56 24.65 -1.65
CA GLY A 35 -17.92 24.24 -2.01
C GLY A 35 -18.37 24.75 -3.37
N LYS A 36 -17.96 25.97 -3.76
CA LYS A 36 -18.24 26.52 -5.09
C LYS A 36 -17.53 25.74 -6.20
N GLU A 37 -16.27 25.30 -5.96
CA GLU A 37 -15.53 24.47 -6.92
C GLU A 37 -16.26 23.16 -7.20
N PHE A 38 -16.78 22.49 -6.16
CA PHE A 38 -17.58 21.28 -6.32
C PHE A 38 -18.93 21.54 -6.99
N LYS A 39 -19.62 22.63 -6.63
CA LYS A 39 -20.93 22.97 -7.21
C LYS A 39 -20.84 23.30 -8.70
N ASN A 40 -19.77 23.96 -9.12
CA ASN A 40 -19.58 24.39 -10.51
C ASN A 40 -19.01 23.30 -11.42
N SER A 41 -18.44 22.24 -10.85
CA SER A 41 -17.87 21.15 -11.63
C SER A 41 -18.97 20.35 -12.33
N GLN A 42 -18.88 20.23 -13.65
CA GLN A 42 -19.75 19.35 -14.44
C GLN A 42 -19.24 17.90 -14.42
N ALA A 43 -17.94 17.71 -14.21
CA ALA A 43 -17.31 16.39 -14.25
C ALA A 43 -17.84 15.46 -13.16
N ILE A 44 -18.09 15.98 -11.94
CA ILE A 44 -18.45 15.17 -10.76
C ILE A 44 -19.97 14.97 -10.56
N LYS A 45 -20.82 15.52 -11.42
CA LYS A 45 -22.28 15.44 -11.23
C LYS A 45 -22.88 14.07 -11.52
N GLN A 46 -22.15 13.20 -12.22
CA GLN A 46 -22.69 11.95 -12.76
C GLN A 46 -22.28 10.71 -11.93
N TYR A 47 -21.56 10.88 -10.82
CA TYR A 47 -21.08 9.78 -10.01
C TYR A 47 -20.93 10.16 -8.52
N GLN A 48 -20.68 9.20 -7.68
CA GLN A 48 -20.55 9.42 -6.24
C GLN A 48 -19.21 10.10 -5.92
N VAL A 49 -19.27 11.22 -5.19
CA VAL A 49 -18.08 11.98 -4.78
C VAL A 49 -18.14 12.28 -3.31
N GLY A 50 -17.15 11.77 -2.58
CA GLY A 50 -16.90 12.12 -1.20
C GLY A 50 -15.62 12.96 -1.07
N PHE A 51 -15.69 14.03 -0.26
CA PHE A 51 -14.54 14.88 -0.02
C PHE A 51 -14.51 15.39 1.42
N ALA A 52 -13.32 15.38 2.00
CA ALA A 52 -13.03 15.98 3.29
C ALA A 52 -11.76 16.82 3.20
N LEU A 53 -11.75 18.00 3.80
CA LEU A 53 -10.60 18.89 3.93
C LEU A 53 -10.42 19.28 5.41
N TYR A 54 -9.24 19.04 5.94
CA TYR A 54 -8.91 19.21 7.36
C TYR A 54 -7.72 20.16 7.52
N ASN A 55 -7.85 21.11 8.41
CA ASN A 55 -6.77 22.02 8.79
C ASN A 55 -5.95 21.41 9.93
N MET A 56 -4.67 21.17 9.67
CA MET A 56 -3.78 20.54 10.65
C MET A 56 -3.42 21.46 11.82
N ASP A 57 -3.33 22.78 11.58
CA ASP A 57 -3.02 23.77 12.61
C ASP A 57 -4.15 23.89 13.62
N ASP A 58 -5.38 24.04 13.13
CA ASP A 58 -6.57 24.23 13.94
C ASP A 58 -7.24 22.92 14.37
N LYS A 59 -6.73 21.78 13.88
CA LYS A 59 -7.23 20.42 14.15
C LYS A 59 -8.73 20.26 13.92
N LYS A 60 -9.23 20.81 12.82
CA LYS A 60 -10.66 20.76 12.52
C LYS A 60 -10.97 20.56 11.04
N MET A 61 -12.13 20.00 10.79
CA MET A 61 -12.68 19.83 9.46
C MET A 61 -13.13 21.18 8.90
N ILE A 62 -12.59 21.57 7.73
CA ILE A 62 -12.92 22.83 7.05
C ILE A 62 -14.09 22.66 6.10
N TYR A 63 -14.06 21.60 5.29
CA TYR A 63 -15.11 21.34 4.32
C TYR A 63 -15.35 19.85 4.18
N GLN A 64 -16.63 19.50 4.06
CA GLN A 64 -17.09 18.12 3.89
C GLN A 64 -18.16 18.06 2.81
N LYS A 65 -18.05 17.10 1.92
CA LYS A 65 -19.05 16.69 0.96
C LYS A 65 -19.18 15.18 1.01
N ASP A 66 -20.34 14.67 1.41
CA ASP A 66 -20.59 13.23 1.59
C ASP A 66 -19.44 12.51 2.31
N ALA A 67 -18.81 13.21 3.30
CA ALA A 67 -17.60 12.75 3.97
C ALA A 67 -17.86 11.63 5.00
N ASP A 68 -19.12 11.41 5.36
CA ASP A 68 -19.62 10.33 6.21
C ASP A 68 -20.18 9.13 5.41
N LYS A 69 -20.16 9.19 4.08
CA LYS A 69 -20.61 8.08 3.22
C LYS A 69 -19.46 7.11 2.95
N TYR A 70 -19.82 5.84 2.80
CA TYR A 70 -18.87 4.78 2.52
C TYR A 70 -18.55 4.69 1.02
N PHE A 71 -17.26 4.57 0.74
CA PHE A 71 -16.70 4.42 -0.60
C PHE A 71 -15.79 3.21 -0.66
N THR A 72 -15.71 2.56 -1.83
CA THR A 72 -14.65 1.61 -2.15
C THR A 72 -13.33 2.38 -2.27
N PRO A 73 -12.36 2.13 -1.39
CA PRO A 73 -11.14 2.94 -1.32
C PRO A 73 -10.11 2.61 -2.39
N ALA A 74 -10.19 1.42 -3.00
CA ALA A 74 -9.11 0.85 -3.78
C ALA A 74 -7.78 0.94 -3.00
N SER A 75 -6.65 1.22 -3.65
CA SER A 75 -5.34 1.28 -2.98
C SER A 75 -5.17 2.39 -1.92
N ASN A 76 -6.18 3.23 -1.65
CA ASN A 76 -6.16 4.08 -0.45
C ASN A 76 -6.20 3.24 0.84
N THR A 77 -6.65 1.98 0.77
CA THR A 77 -6.56 0.98 1.83
C THR A 77 -5.13 0.84 2.38
N LYS A 78 -4.12 1.01 1.54
CA LYS A 78 -2.71 0.94 1.95
C LYS A 78 -2.31 1.98 3.01
N LEU A 79 -3.10 3.04 3.21
CA LEU A 79 -2.91 3.97 4.33
C LEU A 79 -3.21 3.29 5.68
N TYR A 80 -4.19 2.39 5.73
CA TYR A 80 -4.46 1.58 6.92
C TYR A 80 -3.34 0.56 7.18
N THR A 81 -2.87 -0.12 6.14
CA THR A 81 -1.72 -1.03 6.22
C THR A 81 -0.45 -0.31 6.64
N PHE A 82 -0.23 0.90 6.12
CA PHE A 82 0.89 1.78 6.51
C PHE A 82 0.81 2.11 8.01
N TYR A 83 -0.36 2.56 8.49
CA TYR A 83 -0.59 2.89 9.89
C TYR A 83 -0.41 1.67 10.81
N ALA A 84 -0.97 0.52 10.42
CA ALA A 84 -0.81 -0.76 11.11
C ALA A 84 0.66 -1.13 11.28
N SER A 85 1.44 -1.01 10.20
CA SER A 85 2.87 -1.30 10.21
C SER A 85 3.65 -0.36 11.13
N LEU A 86 3.30 0.95 11.14
CA LEU A 86 3.90 1.91 12.07
C LEU A 86 3.61 1.57 13.54
N LYS A 87 2.42 1.01 13.84
CA LYS A 87 2.01 0.66 15.20
C LYS A 87 2.58 -0.66 15.70
N MET A 88 2.74 -1.64 14.81
CA MET A 88 3.01 -3.01 15.21
C MET A 88 4.42 -3.49 14.91
N LEU A 89 5.08 -2.92 13.90
CA LEU A 89 6.36 -3.44 13.45
C LEU A 89 7.54 -2.64 14.03
N PRO A 90 8.61 -3.34 14.43
CA PRO A 90 9.87 -2.69 14.83
C PRO A 90 10.55 -1.99 13.65
N GLU A 91 11.63 -1.24 13.91
CA GLU A 91 12.40 -0.55 12.87
C GLU A 91 12.94 -1.51 11.80
N ARG A 92 13.46 -2.67 12.23
CA ARG A 92 13.81 -3.78 11.35
C ARG A 92 12.78 -4.89 11.47
N MET A 93 12.25 -5.33 10.35
CA MET A 93 11.19 -6.32 10.32
C MET A 93 11.72 -7.73 10.59
N PRO A 94 10.94 -8.59 11.24
CA PRO A 94 11.28 -9.99 11.38
C PRO A 94 11.23 -10.68 10.01
N ALA A 95 12.39 -11.15 9.52
CA ALA A 95 12.51 -11.80 8.22
C ALA A 95 12.29 -13.31 8.28
N LEU A 96 12.86 -13.96 9.28
CA LEU A 96 12.69 -15.41 9.51
C LEU A 96 12.62 -15.69 11.00
N LYS A 97 11.95 -16.79 11.37
CA LYS A 97 12.17 -17.46 12.64
C LYS A 97 13.04 -18.70 12.40
N TYR A 98 13.92 -19.04 13.33
CA TYR A 98 14.81 -20.20 13.15
C TYR A 98 15.29 -20.81 14.46
N ILE A 99 15.69 -22.08 14.36
CA ILE A 99 16.50 -22.78 15.36
C ILE A 99 17.66 -23.49 14.69
N GLU A 100 18.72 -23.69 15.45
CA GLU A 100 19.81 -24.61 15.07
C GLU A 100 19.73 -25.83 15.94
N LYS A 101 19.69 -27.00 15.33
CA LYS A 101 19.65 -28.27 16.01
C LYS A 101 20.65 -29.24 15.34
N ASN A 102 21.72 -29.63 16.04
CA ASN A 102 22.80 -30.44 15.51
C ASN A 102 23.35 -29.85 14.18
N ASP A 103 23.28 -30.63 13.11
CA ASP A 103 23.74 -30.31 11.76
C ASP A 103 22.64 -29.61 10.90
N SER A 104 21.58 -29.15 11.52
CA SER A 104 20.41 -28.60 10.82
C SER A 104 20.12 -27.19 11.25
N LEU A 105 19.76 -26.33 10.27
CA LEU A 105 19.12 -25.04 10.43
C LEU A 105 17.67 -25.16 9.97
N ILE A 106 16.75 -25.10 10.91
CA ILE A 106 15.31 -25.18 10.63
C ILE A 106 14.73 -23.78 10.73
N PHE A 107 13.96 -23.35 9.73
CA PHE A 107 13.41 -22.01 9.68
C PHE A 107 11.95 -21.96 9.25
N TRP A 108 11.26 -20.89 9.66
CA TRP A 108 9.87 -20.58 9.39
C TRP A 108 9.75 -19.21 8.75
N GLY A 109 8.84 -19.06 7.81
CA GLY A 109 8.47 -17.78 7.24
C GLY A 109 7.77 -16.87 8.26
N THR A 110 7.86 -15.59 8.06
CA THR A 110 7.18 -14.54 8.87
C THR A 110 6.18 -13.72 8.04
N GLY A 111 6.04 -14.04 6.76
CA GLY A 111 5.33 -13.23 5.79
C GLY A 111 6.13 -12.03 5.30
N ASP A 112 7.43 -11.91 5.63
CA ASP A 112 8.25 -10.76 5.20
C ASP A 112 8.37 -10.69 3.67
N PRO A 113 7.89 -9.60 3.03
CA PRO A 113 7.95 -9.43 1.57
C PRO A 113 9.34 -9.12 1.03
N ALA A 114 10.35 -8.92 1.90
CA ALA A 114 11.63 -8.37 1.49
C ALA A 114 12.62 -9.41 0.93
N PHE A 115 12.34 -10.73 1.05
CA PHE A 115 13.27 -11.77 0.61
C PHE A 115 13.49 -11.72 -0.90
N LEU A 116 14.68 -11.22 -1.31
CA LEU A 116 15.09 -11.00 -2.70
C LEU A 116 14.13 -10.10 -3.50
N GLN A 117 13.39 -9.26 -2.82
CA GLN A 117 12.54 -8.24 -3.45
C GLN A 117 13.44 -7.17 -4.08
N PHE A 118 13.26 -6.98 -5.38
CA PHE A 118 14.18 -6.17 -6.22
C PHE A 118 14.31 -4.71 -5.75
N ALA A 119 13.22 -4.09 -5.35
CA ALA A 119 13.22 -2.67 -4.98
C ALA A 119 13.72 -2.43 -3.54
N VAL A 120 13.38 -3.33 -2.60
CA VAL A 120 13.78 -3.23 -1.18
C VAL A 120 15.27 -3.49 -0.99
N LYS A 121 15.86 -4.38 -1.81
CA LYS A 121 17.29 -4.72 -1.84
C LYS A 121 17.84 -5.23 -0.51
N ASP A 122 17.00 -5.81 0.37
CA ASP A 122 17.46 -6.46 1.58
C ASP A 122 17.93 -7.90 1.26
N GLN A 123 19.12 -8.24 1.73
CA GLN A 123 19.71 -9.57 1.56
C GLN A 123 19.94 -10.29 2.89
N SER A 124 19.42 -9.78 3.98
CA SER A 124 19.70 -10.30 5.32
C SER A 124 19.33 -11.79 5.45
N ALA A 125 18.10 -12.15 5.08
CA ALA A 125 17.64 -13.52 5.15
C ALA A 125 18.33 -14.42 4.12
N TYR A 126 18.55 -13.93 2.92
CA TYR A 126 19.29 -14.64 1.86
C TYR A 126 20.73 -14.97 2.32
N ASN A 127 21.48 -13.96 2.76
CA ASN A 127 22.86 -14.14 3.21
C ASN A 127 22.96 -15.06 4.44
N PHE A 128 22.01 -14.96 5.36
CA PHE A 128 21.94 -15.84 6.53
C PHE A 128 21.80 -17.32 6.13
N LEU A 129 20.88 -17.63 5.22
CA LEU A 129 20.69 -19.00 4.73
C LEU A 129 21.87 -19.45 3.86
N LEU A 130 22.38 -18.57 2.99
CA LEU A 130 23.52 -18.88 2.11
C LEU A 130 24.80 -19.19 2.88
N SER A 131 25.10 -18.41 3.92
CA SER A 131 26.32 -18.59 4.72
C SER A 131 26.29 -19.79 5.68
N SER A 132 25.11 -20.36 5.93
CA SER A 132 24.98 -21.51 6.83
C SER A 132 25.67 -22.75 6.25
N ASN A 133 26.51 -23.39 7.04
CA ASN A 133 27.10 -24.71 6.72
C ASN A 133 26.22 -25.90 7.11
N LYS A 134 25.04 -25.62 7.70
CA LYS A 134 24.10 -26.65 8.15
C LYS A 134 23.13 -27.04 7.02
N LYS A 135 22.52 -28.20 7.12
CA LYS A 135 21.41 -28.63 6.28
C LYS A 135 20.22 -27.72 6.52
N LEU A 136 19.65 -27.17 5.45
CA LEU A 136 18.54 -26.21 5.51
C LEU A 136 17.21 -26.96 5.46
N PHE A 137 16.30 -26.63 6.39
CA PHE A 137 14.94 -27.15 6.41
C PHE A 137 13.94 -26.03 6.58
N PHE A 138 13.00 -25.93 5.65
CA PHE A 138 11.83 -25.08 5.78
C PHE A 138 10.72 -25.83 6.49
N ALA A 139 10.14 -25.24 7.54
CA ALA A 139 8.99 -25.77 8.25
C ALA A 139 7.75 -24.90 7.93
N PRO A 140 6.87 -25.35 7.03
CA PRO A 140 5.66 -24.65 6.64
C PRO A 140 4.53 -24.82 7.67
N GLY A 141 3.37 -24.14 7.42
CA GLY A 141 2.13 -24.34 8.15
C GLY A 141 1.77 -23.25 9.13
N ARG A 142 2.48 -22.13 9.09
CA ARG A 142 2.12 -20.94 9.87
C ARG A 142 0.99 -20.12 9.24
N TYR A 143 0.88 -20.10 7.90
CA TYR A 143 -0.12 -19.33 7.21
C TYR A 143 -1.50 -19.99 7.29
N SER A 144 -2.47 -19.24 7.84
CA SER A 144 -3.87 -19.62 7.93
C SER A 144 -4.72 -18.64 7.13
N GLY A 145 -4.82 -18.86 5.85
CA GLY A 145 -5.59 -18.04 4.92
C GLY A 145 -5.70 -18.70 3.56
N THR A 146 -6.36 -18.02 2.64
CA THR A 146 -6.45 -18.39 1.22
C THR A 146 -5.32 -17.73 0.42
N PHE A 147 -4.97 -18.30 -0.73
CA PHE A 147 -3.94 -17.73 -1.60
C PHE A 147 -4.30 -16.32 -2.10
N PHE A 148 -5.60 -16.03 -2.24
CA PHE A 148 -6.14 -14.74 -2.65
C PHE A 148 -7.04 -14.18 -1.55
N GLY A 149 -7.09 -12.84 -1.43
CA GLY A 149 -7.96 -12.16 -0.47
C GLY A 149 -9.44 -12.24 -0.83
N ASP A 150 -10.30 -12.06 0.16
CA ASP A 150 -11.75 -12.08 -0.02
C ASP A 150 -12.20 -10.96 -0.98
N GLY A 151 -12.99 -11.34 -2.00
CA GLY A 151 -13.53 -10.42 -3.00
C GLY A 151 -12.53 -9.97 -4.06
N TRP A 152 -11.37 -10.65 -4.19
CA TRP A 152 -10.49 -10.48 -5.33
C TRP A 152 -11.08 -11.11 -6.58
N ALA A 153 -10.80 -10.53 -7.75
CA ALA A 153 -11.23 -11.10 -9.01
C ALA A 153 -10.41 -12.36 -9.31
N TRP A 154 -11.07 -13.50 -9.54
CA TRP A 154 -10.41 -14.78 -9.74
C TRP A 154 -9.57 -14.82 -11.03
N ASP A 155 -9.99 -14.08 -12.04
CA ASP A 155 -9.36 -13.99 -13.36
C ASP A 155 -8.13 -13.09 -13.40
N ASP A 156 -7.85 -12.35 -12.32
CA ASP A 156 -6.64 -11.55 -12.16
C ASP A 156 -5.40 -12.36 -11.69
N TYR A 157 -5.52 -13.67 -11.53
CA TYR A 157 -4.50 -14.56 -10.98
C TYR A 157 -3.14 -14.55 -11.72
N ASP A 158 -3.12 -14.17 -12.99
CA ASP A 158 -1.93 -14.13 -13.84
C ASP A 158 -1.32 -12.72 -13.98
N TYR A 159 -1.94 -11.71 -13.34
CA TYR A 159 -1.43 -10.34 -13.37
C TYR A 159 -0.48 -10.06 -12.20
N TYR A 160 0.57 -9.31 -12.49
CA TYR A 160 1.62 -8.96 -11.53
C TYR A 160 1.13 -8.31 -10.23
N TYR A 161 -0.05 -7.73 -10.22
CA TYR A 161 -0.61 -7.05 -9.05
C TYR A 161 -1.42 -7.97 -8.12
N GLN A 162 -1.58 -9.28 -8.48
CA GLN A 162 -2.33 -10.25 -7.68
C GLN A 162 -1.57 -11.57 -7.48
N PRO A 163 -0.32 -11.55 -6.95
CA PRO A 163 0.36 -12.78 -6.58
C PRO A 163 -0.31 -13.45 -5.39
N GLU A 164 -0.12 -14.76 -5.28
CA GLU A 164 -0.57 -15.52 -4.13
C GLU A 164 0.09 -15.06 -2.83
N ILE A 165 -0.68 -15.01 -1.74
CA ILE A 165 -0.19 -14.71 -0.39
C ILE A 165 0.44 -15.97 0.18
N SER A 166 1.65 -15.84 0.78
CA SER A 166 2.39 -16.97 1.36
C SER A 166 3.12 -16.58 2.64
N GLU A 167 3.44 -17.56 3.47
CA GLU A 167 4.22 -17.36 4.70
C GLU A 167 5.70 -17.07 4.46
N MET A 168 6.22 -17.53 3.32
CA MET A 168 7.62 -17.37 2.90
C MET A 168 7.68 -16.86 1.47
N PRO A 169 7.37 -15.57 1.25
CA PRO A 169 7.44 -14.98 -0.09
C PRO A 169 8.88 -14.86 -0.58
N ILE A 170 9.09 -15.12 -1.86
CA ILE A 170 10.41 -15.07 -2.51
C ILE A 170 10.26 -14.35 -3.84
N MET A 171 11.01 -13.26 -4.06
CA MET A 171 10.95 -12.47 -5.32
C MET A 171 9.49 -12.10 -5.68
N ASP A 172 8.72 -11.59 -4.71
CA ASP A 172 7.31 -11.21 -4.86
C ASP A 172 6.37 -12.34 -5.31
N ASN A 173 6.77 -13.61 -5.14
CA ASN A 173 6.08 -14.79 -5.68
C ASN A 173 5.87 -14.71 -7.20
N MET A 174 6.87 -14.15 -7.92
CA MET A 174 6.85 -13.88 -9.34
C MET A 174 7.90 -14.65 -10.13
N VAL A 175 7.51 -15.06 -11.34
CA VAL A 175 8.45 -15.41 -12.40
C VAL A 175 8.64 -14.21 -13.29
N THR A 176 9.88 -13.77 -13.45
CA THR A 176 10.25 -12.67 -14.35
C THR A 176 10.81 -13.21 -15.64
N SER A 177 10.21 -12.82 -16.76
CA SER A 177 10.64 -13.15 -18.12
C SER A 177 11.19 -11.91 -18.82
N THR A 178 12.47 -11.93 -19.21
CA THR A 178 13.13 -10.78 -19.85
C THR A 178 13.73 -11.13 -21.20
N TYR A 179 13.80 -10.14 -22.09
CA TYR A 179 14.40 -10.28 -23.40
C TYR A 179 15.88 -10.71 -23.34
N VAL A 180 16.28 -11.68 -24.17
CA VAL A 180 17.68 -12.03 -24.45
C VAL A 180 17.97 -11.81 -25.92
N ASN A 181 17.17 -12.41 -26.81
CA ASN A 181 17.21 -12.21 -28.27
C ASN A 181 15.81 -12.52 -28.84
N PRO A 182 15.54 -12.31 -30.12
CA PRO A 182 14.21 -12.50 -30.71
C PRO A 182 13.57 -13.88 -30.48
N ASN A 183 14.39 -14.91 -30.22
CA ASN A 183 13.94 -16.29 -30.03
C ASN A 183 14.15 -16.80 -28.58
N LYS A 184 14.56 -15.93 -27.65
CA LYS A 184 14.92 -16.37 -26.30
C LYS A 184 14.59 -15.33 -25.24
N ILE A 185 13.98 -15.80 -24.16
CA ILE A 185 13.81 -15.06 -22.90
C ILE A 185 14.68 -15.65 -21.81
N ASN A 186 15.08 -14.82 -20.85
CA ASN A 186 15.65 -15.25 -19.59
C ASN A 186 14.52 -15.36 -18.56
N ILE A 187 14.54 -16.43 -17.75
CA ILE A 187 13.51 -16.75 -16.76
C ILE A 187 14.16 -16.77 -15.38
N VAL A 188 13.57 -16.05 -14.43
CA VAL A 188 14.03 -15.98 -13.04
C VAL A 188 12.82 -16.11 -12.12
N PRO A 189 12.82 -17.04 -11.13
CA PRO A 189 13.85 -18.06 -10.81
C PRO A 189 14.00 -19.11 -11.91
N LYS A 190 15.22 -19.69 -12.05
CA LYS A 190 15.54 -20.64 -13.13
C LYS A 190 14.79 -21.96 -13.00
N VAL A 191 14.39 -22.34 -11.81
CA VAL A 191 13.62 -23.57 -11.54
C VAL A 191 12.33 -23.63 -12.36
N PHE A 192 11.78 -22.51 -12.78
CA PHE A 192 10.59 -22.46 -13.63
C PHE A 192 10.89 -22.57 -15.14
N ALA A 193 12.15 -22.52 -15.59
CA ALA A 193 12.45 -22.58 -17.01
C ALA A 193 11.90 -23.84 -17.72
N PRO A 194 11.93 -25.04 -17.12
CA PRO A 194 11.32 -26.24 -17.70
C PRO A 194 9.78 -26.20 -17.77
N CYS A 195 9.15 -25.28 -17.04
CA CYS A 195 7.70 -25.13 -17.02
C CYS A 195 7.16 -24.26 -18.17
N PHE A 196 8.03 -23.69 -19.01
CA PHE A 196 7.67 -22.84 -20.14
C PHE A 196 7.50 -23.69 -21.40
N SER A 197 6.45 -23.38 -22.17
CA SER A 197 6.19 -24.00 -23.46
C SER A 197 5.68 -22.96 -24.49
N VAL A 198 5.95 -23.25 -25.77
CA VAL A 198 5.47 -22.47 -26.90
C VAL A 198 4.05 -22.92 -27.26
N ASP A 199 3.11 -21.99 -27.32
CA ASP A 199 1.80 -22.22 -27.95
C ASP A 199 1.94 -22.00 -29.46
N SER A 200 2.16 -23.08 -30.21
CA SER A 200 2.37 -23.04 -31.67
C SER A 200 1.11 -22.63 -32.43
N THR A 201 -0.04 -22.57 -31.82
CA THR A 201 -1.28 -22.11 -32.45
C THR A 201 -1.38 -20.58 -32.50
N LYS A 202 -0.62 -19.89 -31.66
CA LYS A 202 -0.55 -18.43 -31.58
C LYS A 202 0.69 -17.91 -32.32
N THR A 203 0.56 -17.63 -33.61
CA THR A 203 1.66 -17.20 -34.49
C THR A 203 1.66 -15.71 -34.81
N THR A 204 0.70 -14.96 -34.28
CA THR A 204 0.54 -13.51 -34.51
C THR A 204 0.29 -12.77 -33.20
N GLY A 205 0.43 -11.45 -33.21
CA GLY A 205 0.17 -10.59 -32.07
C GLY A 205 1.43 -10.22 -31.25
N ASN A 206 1.24 -9.83 -30.01
CA ASN A 206 2.33 -9.48 -29.11
C ASN A 206 2.81 -10.70 -28.32
N PHE A 207 4.12 -10.76 -28.07
CA PHE A 207 4.66 -11.75 -27.14
C PHE A 207 4.17 -11.45 -25.73
N GLN A 208 3.52 -12.44 -25.11
CA GLN A 208 3.02 -12.36 -23.74
C GLN A 208 3.04 -13.76 -23.11
N VAL A 209 3.58 -13.88 -21.92
CA VAL A 209 3.54 -15.10 -21.14
C VAL A 209 2.21 -15.15 -20.36
N THR A 210 1.59 -16.32 -20.32
CA THR A 210 0.42 -16.61 -19.50
C THR A 210 0.69 -17.87 -18.68
N ARG A 211 0.09 -17.99 -17.51
CA ARG A 211 0.16 -19.18 -16.65
C ARG A 211 -1.17 -19.91 -16.60
N ASP A 212 -1.13 -21.24 -16.51
CA ASP A 212 -2.33 -22.02 -16.19
C ASP A 212 -2.86 -21.68 -14.80
N PHE A 213 -4.17 -21.63 -14.64
CA PHE A 213 -4.80 -21.27 -13.37
C PHE A 213 -4.40 -22.21 -12.22
N LEU A 214 -4.35 -23.52 -12.47
CA LEU A 214 -4.15 -24.53 -11.43
C LEU A 214 -2.70 -25.01 -11.29
N THR A 215 -1.81 -24.64 -12.20
CA THR A 215 -0.42 -25.15 -12.23
C THR A 215 0.59 -24.04 -12.47
N ASN A 216 1.88 -24.38 -12.32
CA ASN A 216 2.99 -23.51 -12.70
C ASN A 216 3.46 -23.78 -14.14
N LYS A 217 2.55 -24.13 -15.08
CA LYS A 217 2.85 -24.20 -16.49
C LYS A 217 2.67 -22.82 -17.13
N PHE A 218 3.67 -22.38 -17.84
CA PHE A 218 3.68 -21.07 -18.50
C PHE A 218 3.69 -21.26 -20.01
N HIS A 219 2.92 -20.46 -20.74
CA HIS A 219 2.78 -20.54 -22.18
C HIS A 219 3.07 -19.19 -22.81
N HIS A 220 3.72 -19.19 -23.97
CA HIS A 220 3.90 -17.99 -24.77
C HIS A 220 3.67 -18.27 -26.26
N PRO A 221 3.26 -17.28 -27.08
CA PRO A 221 3.02 -17.47 -28.49
C PRO A 221 4.33 -17.75 -29.26
N ALA A 222 4.19 -18.36 -30.46
CA ALA A 222 5.26 -18.58 -31.40
C ALA A 222 5.57 -17.30 -32.20
N VAL A 223 5.85 -16.20 -31.51
CA VAL A 223 6.23 -14.91 -32.14
C VAL A 223 7.55 -14.40 -31.54
N ALA A 224 8.26 -13.57 -32.30
CA ALA A 224 9.52 -13.00 -31.86
C ALA A 224 9.34 -12.08 -30.63
N VAL A 225 10.24 -12.20 -29.66
CA VAL A 225 10.33 -11.31 -28.50
C VAL A 225 10.98 -9.99 -28.92
N LYS A 226 10.42 -8.87 -28.49
CA LYS A 226 10.96 -7.54 -28.82
C LYS A 226 11.99 -7.09 -27.76
N PRO A 227 13.02 -6.31 -28.14
CA PRO A 227 13.94 -5.67 -27.21
C PRO A 227 13.18 -4.88 -26.14
N GLY A 228 13.66 -4.97 -24.90
CA GLY A 228 13.02 -4.32 -23.74
C GLY A 228 11.86 -5.10 -23.12
N TYR A 229 11.51 -6.28 -23.66
CA TYR A 229 10.49 -7.11 -23.05
C TYR A 229 10.86 -7.48 -21.60
N ASN A 230 9.92 -7.24 -20.70
CA ASN A 230 10.00 -7.58 -19.30
C ASN A 230 8.57 -7.81 -18.81
N GLN A 231 8.27 -9.04 -18.36
CA GLN A 231 6.97 -9.40 -17.80
C GLN A 231 7.16 -10.20 -16.54
N GLN A 232 6.27 -9.96 -15.57
CA GLN A 232 6.18 -10.71 -14.34
C GLN A 232 4.83 -11.42 -14.28
N ASN A 233 4.87 -12.73 -14.03
CA ASN A 233 3.68 -13.56 -13.82
C ASN A 233 3.76 -14.19 -12.44
N PRO A 234 2.69 -14.13 -11.64
CA PRO A 234 2.64 -14.84 -10.35
C PRO A 234 2.86 -16.35 -10.54
N TYR A 235 3.65 -16.96 -9.68
CA TYR A 235 3.65 -18.42 -9.60
C TYR A 235 2.72 -18.91 -8.50
N LYS A 236 2.25 -20.15 -8.66
CA LYS A 236 1.42 -20.83 -7.67
C LYS A 236 2.32 -21.34 -6.53
N THR A 237 2.01 -20.89 -5.32
CA THR A 237 2.77 -21.19 -4.13
C THR A 237 2.39 -22.55 -3.52
N SER A 238 3.38 -23.23 -2.95
CA SER A 238 3.22 -24.41 -2.11
C SER A 238 4.49 -24.61 -1.28
N PRO A 239 4.48 -25.40 -0.20
CA PRO A 239 5.71 -25.75 0.50
C PRO A 239 6.79 -26.33 -0.41
N GLN A 240 6.40 -27.19 -1.36
CA GLN A 240 7.30 -27.79 -2.33
C GLN A 240 7.90 -26.74 -3.27
N THR A 241 7.06 -25.87 -3.86
CA THR A 241 7.53 -24.76 -4.71
C THR A 241 8.47 -23.83 -3.93
N THR A 242 8.17 -23.54 -2.66
CA THR A 242 9.02 -22.69 -1.81
C THR A 242 10.43 -23.27 -1.67
N ILE A 243 10.59 -24.56 -1.36
CA ILE A 243 11.93 -25.16 -1.23
C ILE A 243 12.66 -25.29 -2.56
N GLU A 244 11.94 -25.49 -3.66
CA GLU A 244 12.53 -25.53 -5.02
C GLU A 244 13.08 -24.15 -5.42
N VAL A 245 12.31 -23.08 -5.20
CA VAL A 245 12.76 -21.71 -5.46
C VAL A 245 13.91 -21.31 -4.53
N LEU A 246 13.86 -21.69 -3.25
CA LEU A 246 14.98 -21.48 -2.32
C LEU A 246 16.22 -22.23 -2.76
N GLY A 247 16.08 -23.50 -3.16
CA GLY A 247 17.18 -24.33 -3.63
C GLY A 247 17.86 -23.74 -4.87
N ASP A 248 17.06 -23.28 -5.83
CA ASP A 248 17.53 -22.61 -7.05
C ASP A 248 18.29 -21.32 -6.73
N THR A 249 17.74 -20.49 -5.85
CA THR A 249 18.34 -19.17 -5.52
C THR A 249 19.56 -19.28 -4.61
N LEU A 250 19.56 -20.21 -3.65
CA LEU A 250 20.67 -20.43 -2.71
C LEU A 250 21.77 -21.34 -3.30
N HIS A 251 21.49 -22.03 -4.40
CA HIS A 251 22.34 -23.10 -4.93
C HIS A 251 22.70 -24.18 -3.87
N LYS A 252 21.72 -24.46 -3.01
CA LYS A 252 21.83 -25.41 -1.90
C LYS A 252 20.53 -26.20 -1.76
N PRO A 253 20.55 -27.48 -1.43
CA PRO A 253 19.34 -28.22 -1.14
C PRO A 253 18.65 -27.69 0.10
N VAL A 254 17.32 -27.51 0.02
CA VAL A 254 16.45 -27.15 1.13
C VAL A 254 15.39 -28.23 1.28
N GLY A 255 15.30 -28.83 2.47
CA GLY A 255 14.30 -29.86 2.77
C GLY A 255 13.03 -29.26 3.37
N LEU A 256 11.97 -30.08 3.40
CA LEU A 256 10.75 -29.81 4.18
C LEU A 256 10.81 -30.60 5.49
N ILE A 257 10.30 -30.00 6.56
CA ILE A 257 10.12 -30.66 7.85
C ILE A 257 8.79 -30.24 8.48
N ASP A 258 8.04 -31.21 9.00
CA ASP A 258 6.87 -30.92 9.82
C ASP A 258 7.32 -30.65 11.26
N LEU A 259 7.42 -29.37 11.60
CA LEU A 259 7.81 -28.92 12.93
C LEU A 259 7.12 -27.62 13.29
N LYS A 260 6.35 -27.64 14.38
CA LYS A 260 5.79 -26.41 14.96
C LYS A 260 6.93 -25.55 15.52
N ILE A 261 6.76 -24.25 15.43
CA ILE A 261 7.74 -23.30 15.95
C ILE A 261 7.88 -23.47 17.48
N PRO A 262 9.07 -23.72 18.00
CA PRO A 262 9.27 -23.87 19.43
C PRO A 262 9.43 -22.51 20.12
N ALA A 263 9.13 -22.45 21.40
CA ALA A 263 9.20 -21.20 22.18
C ALA A 263 10.60 -20.55 22.18
N ASN A 264 11.67 -21.32 22.01
CA ASN A 264 13.04 -20.84 21.95
C ASN A 264 13.52 -20.48 20.54
N ALA A 265 12.63 -20.45 19.54
CA ALA A 265 12.97 -20.02 18.19
C ALA A 265 13.49 -18.58 18.18
N LYS A 266 14.64 -18.38 17.56
CA LYS A 266 15.24 -17.06 17.34
C LYS A 266 14.57 -16.33 16.20
N THR A 267 14.65 -15.00 16.19
CA THR A 267 14.17 -14.16 15.09
C THR A 267 15.35 -13.51 14.38
N LEU A 268 15.45 -13.71 13.09
CA LEU A 268 16.31 -12.92 12.22
C LEU A 268 15.56 -11.66 11.78
N TYR A 269 16.16 -10.52 11.96
CA TYR A 269 15.62 -9.24 11.48
C TYR A 269 16.30 -8.83 10.17
N GLY A 270 15.49 -8.32 9.23
CA GLY A 270 15.93 -7.97 7.88
C GLY A 270 15.73 -6.50 7.55
N ALA A 271 14.92 -6.25 6.53
CA ALA A 271 14.69 -4.93 5.96
C ALA A 271 14.23 -3.88 6.98
N LYS A 272 14.60 -2.62 6.74
CA LYS A 272 14.03 -1.50 7.48
C LYS A 272 12.57 -1.32 7.09
N ARG A 273 11.66 -1.30 8.08
CA ARG A 273 10.22 -1.09 7.89
C ARG A 273 9.92 0.09 6.97
N ASP A 274 10.54 1.25 7.22
CA ASP A 274 10.26 2.47 6.47
C ASP A 274 10.67 2.37 5.00
N SER A 275 11.72 1.60 4.68
CA SER A 275 12.08 1.27 3.29
C SER A 275 10.99 0.43 2.61
N VAL A 276 10.48 -0.59 3.29
CA VAL A 276 9.40 -1.44 2.76
C VAL A 276 8.11 -0.64 2.60
N LEU A 277 7.77 0.23 3.56
CA LEU A 277 6.63 1.14 3.46
C LEU A 277 6.74 2.08 2.25
N LYS A 278 7.92 2.63 1.99
CA LYS A 278 8.17 3.46 0.80
C LYS A 278 7.91 2.67 -0.49
N HIS A 279 8.41 1.43 -0.57
CA HIS A 279 8.21 0.57 -1.73
C HIS A 279 6.77 0.07 -1.89
N MET A 280 6.00 -0.07 -0.81
CA MET A 280 4.57 -0.27 -0.88
C MET A 280 3.83 0.95 -1.46
N MET A 281 4.19 2.15 -1.00
CA MET A 281 3.43 3.36 -1.28
C MET A 281 3.68 3.94 -2.67
N LEU A 282 4.95 4.04 -3.11
CA LEU A 282 5.32 4.73 -4.35
C LEU A 282 4.74 4.05 -5.60
N PRO A 283 4.97 2.75 -5.86
CA PRO A 283 4.36 2.05 -7.00
C PRO A 283 2.95 1.56 -6.70
N SER A 284 2.49 1.67 -5.45
CA SER A 284 1.23 1.10 -4.98
C SER A 284 1.22 -0.43 -4.97
N ASP A 285 2.28 -1.03 -4.44
CA ASP A 285 2.50 -2.46 -4.42
C ASP A 285 1.47 -3.21 -3.56
N ASN A 286 0.73 -4.14 -4.18
CA ASN A 286 -0.31 -4.92 -3.51
C ASN A 286 0.31 -6.06 -2.69
N PHE A 287 1.34 -6.71 -3.24
CA PHE A 287 1.99 -7.83 -2.60
C PHE A 287 2.62 -7.43 -1.27
N ILE A 288 3.39 -6.34 -1.27
CA ILE A 288 3.98 -5.80 -0.05
C ILE A 288 2.88 -5.44 0.97
N ALA A 289 1.76 -4.88 0.53
CA ALA A 289 0.67 -4.48 1.43
C ALA A 289 0.04 -5.68 2.15
N GLU A 290 -0.25 -6.77 1.44
CA GLU A 290 -0.81 -7.99 2.04
C GLU A 290 0.18 -8.65 3.00
N HIS A 291 1.44 -8.75 2.60
CA HIS A 291 2.48 -9.38 3.40
C HIS A 291 2.85 -8.56 4.64
N LEU A 292 2.77 -7.24 4.61
CA LEU A 292 2.93 -6.40 5.81
C LEU A 292 1.88 -6.73 6.88
N LEU A 293 0.65 -7.08 6.49
CA LEU A 293 -0.37 -7.56 7.44
C LEU A 293 0.01 -8.93 8.02
N LEU A 294 0.65 -9.82 7.24
CA LEU A 294 1.17 -11.07 7.78
C LEU A 294 2.31 -10.82 8.78
N VAL A 295 3.23 -9.90 8.47
CA VAL A 295 4.29 -9.52 9.42
C VAL A 295 3.70 -8.90 10.69
N CYS A 296 2.64 -8.09 10.58
CA CYS A 296 1.89 -7.62 11.75
C CYS A 296 1.28 -8.79 12.54
N SER A 297 0.67 -9.75 11.85
CA SER A 297 0.12 -10.96 12.48
C SER A 297 1.20 -11.78 13.20
N ASN A 298 2.42 -11.85 12.68
CA ASN A 298 3.56 -12.52 13.31
C ASN A 298 3.92 -11.91 14.70
N GLN A 299 3.51 -10.68 15.00
CA GLN A 299 3.67 -10.06 16.32
C GLN A 299 2.61 -10.56 17.33
N LEU A 300 1.56 -11.22 16.86
CA LEU A 300 0.42 -11.67 17.66
C LEU A 300 0.49 -13.15 18.04
N GLY A 301 1.45 -13.88 17.49
CA GLY A 301 1.63 -15.31 17.76
C GLY A 301 2.12 -16.11 16.54
N ASP A 302 1.98 -17.43 16.63
CA ASP A 302 2.59 -18.34 15.66
C ASP A 302 1.80 -18.50 14.35
N THR A 303 0.52 -18.15 14.35
CA THR A 303 -0.33 -18.22 13.15
C THR A 303 -0.30 -16.91 12.38
N LEU A 304 0.08 -16.95 11.12
CA LEU A 304 0.04 -15.81 10.20
C LEU A 304 -1.35 -15.70 9.57
N SER A 305 -2.03 -14.56 9.78
CA SER A 305 -3.37 -14.31 9.24
C SER A 305 -3.62 -12.81 9.06
N THR A 306 -3.91 -12.38 7.84
CA THR A 306 -4.29 -11.00 7.53
C THR A 306 -5.55 -10.60 8.30
N THR A 307 -6.54 -11.49 8.38
CA THR A 307 -7.80 -11.26 9.12
C THR A 307 -7.56 -11.01 10.60
N LYS A 308 -6.70 -11.83 11.26
CA LYS A 308 -6.34 -11.61 12.68
C LYS A 308 -5.64 -10.27 12.89
N ALA A 309 -4.71 -9.90 12.00
CA ALA A 309 -4.03 -8.61 12.07
C ALA A 309 -5.04 -7.46 11.96
N ILE A 310 -5.93 -7.48 10.95
CA ILE A 310 -6.96 -6.46 10.75
C ILE A 310 -7.90 -6.36 11.97
N GLN A 311 -8.37 -7.48 12.51
CA GLN A 311 -9.23 -7.49 13.70
C GLN A 311 -8.53 -6.87 14.92
N TYR A 312 -7.26 -7.24 15.14
CA TYR A 312 -6.48 -6.69 16.24
C TYR A 312 -6.29 -5.17 16.11
N ILE A 313 -5.94 -4.71 14.89
CA ILE A 313 -5.69 -3.29 14.60
C ILE A 313 -6.99 -2.48 14.75
N ASN A 314 -8.10 -2.96 14.20
CA ASN A 314 -9.41 -2.32 14.37
C ASN A 314 -9.76 -2.14 15.84
N LYS A 315 -9.55 -3.18 16.65
CA LYS A 315 -9.89 -3.16 18.08
C LYS A 315 -9.00 -2.23 18.91
N HIS A 316 -7.70 -2.19 18.61
CA HIS A 316 -6.72 -1.58 19.51
C HIS A 316 -6.17 -0.23 19.03
N TYR A 317 -6.27 0.07 17.74
CA TYR A 317 -5.60 1.25 17.17
C TYR A 317 -6.49 2.18 16.34
N LEU A 318 -7.74 1.80 16.04
CA LEU A 318 -8.62 2.61 15.17
C LEU A 318 -9.84 3.20 15.90
N SER A 319 -9.88 3.15 17.23
CA SER A 319 -11.00 3.69 18.04
C SER A 319 -11.19 5.21 17.93
N PHE A 320 -10.20 5.93 17.38
CA PHE A 320 -10.27 7.38 17.16
C PHE A 320 -11.01 7.76 15.87
N LEU A 321 -11.29 6.80 14.98
CA LEU A 321 -12.02 7.05 13.75
C LEU A 321 -13.50 7.31 14.05
N PRO A 322 -14.13 8.30 13.40
CA PRO A 322 -15.52 8.63 13.64
C PRO A 322 -16.51 7.59 13.14
N ASP A 323 -16.12 6.81 12.11
CA ASP A 323 -16.99 5.81 11.50
C ASP A 323 -16.41 4.39 11.66
N LYS A 324 -17.30 3.40 11.63
CA LYS A 324 -16.89 2.00 11.67
C LYS A 324 -16.37 1.56 10.30
N VAL A 325 -15.09 1.25 10.20
CA VAL A 325 -14.47 0.79 8.95
C VAL A 325 -14.86 -0.67 8.63
N LYS A 326 -15.09 -0.96 7.36
CA LYS A 326 -15.09 -2.33 6.83
C LYS A 326 -13.76 -2.53 6.10
N TRP A 327 -12.81 -3.13 6.78
CA TRP A 327 -11.46 -3.40 6.28
C TRP A 327 -11.28 -4.89 6.05
N VAL A 328 -10.95 -5.30 4.82
CA VAL A 328 -10.96 -6.70 4.35
C VAL A 328 -9.56 -7.19 3.97
N ASP A 329 -8.77 -6.38 3.27
CA ASP A 329 -7.44 -6.72 2.78
C ASP A 329 -6.42 -5.58 2.98
N GLY A 330 -5.15 -5.87 2.79
CA GLY A 330 -4.07 -4.88 2.95
C GLY A 330 -3.89 -3.94 1.77
N SER A 331 -4.23 -4.38 0.58
CA SER A 331 -3.92 -3.72 -0.69
C SER A 331 -5.02 -2.81 -1.22
N GLY A 332 -6.28 -3.17 -0.97
CA GLY A 332 -7.46 -2.55 -1.55
C GLY A 332 -7.87 -3.15 -2.90
N LEU A 333 -7.42 -4.36 -3.23
CA LEU A 333 -7.95 -5.14 -4.35
C LEU A 333 -9.40 -5.53 -4.10
N SER A 334 -9.74 -5.84 -2.87
CA SER A 334 -11.11 -6.16 -2.47
C SER A 334 -12.04 -4.95 -2.60
N ARG A 335 -13.08 -5.09 -3.43
CA ARG A 335 -14.18 -4.09 -3.49
C ARG A 335 -15.05 -4.08 -2.22
N GLN A 336 -14.85 -5.05 -1.33
CA GLN A 336 -15.57 -5.13 -0.07
C GLN A 336 -15.03 -4.20 1.02
N ASN A 337 -13.84 -3.60 0.83
CA ASN A 337 -13.36 -2.52 1.69
C ASN A 337 -14.29 -1.32 1.56
N LEU A 338 -14.71 -0.75 2.70
CA LEU A 338 -15.56 0.45 2.73
C LEU A 338 -15.05 1.40 3.81
N PHE A 339 -14.64 2.59 3.40
CA PHE A 339 -14.15 3.66 4.26
C PHE A 339 -14.82 4.98 3.92
N THR A 340 -14.82 5.91 4.86
CA THR A 340 -15.35 7.25 4.65
C THR A 340 -14.22 8.28 4.38
N PRO A 341 -14.46 9.34 3.63
CA PRO A 341 -13.46 10.40 3.43
C PRO A 341 -12.97 11.02 4.73
N ARG A 342 -13.84 11.17 5.75
CA ARG A 342 -13.42 11.74 7.04
C ARG A 342 -12.54 10.78 7.84
N ASP A 343 -12.77 9.47 7.78
CA ASP A 343 -11.87 8.49 8.39
C ASP A 343 -10.47 8.54 7.79
N MET A 344 -10.39 8.65 6.46
CA MET A 344 -9.10 8.81 5.76
C MET A 344 -8.32 10.02 6.24
N VAL A 345 -9.01 11.14 6.50
CA VAL A 345 -8.39 12.37 7.01
C VAL A 345 -7.86 12.17 8.43
N TYR A 346 -8.65 11.60 9.34
CA TYR A 346 -8.21 11.34 10.70
C TYR A 346 -7.09 10.29 10.77
N LEU A 347 -7.14 9.28 9.89
CA LEU A 347 -6.05 8.31 9.75
C LEU A 347 -4.74 8.98 9.32
N LEU A 348 -4.78 9.87 8.31
CA LEU A 348 -3.61 10.62 7.84
C LEU A 348 -3.05 11.57 8.91
N ASP A 349 -3.89 12.24 9.69
CA ASP A 349 -3.47 13.03 10.86
C ASP A 349 -2.75 12.16 11.90
N SER A 350 -3.28 10.95 12.16
CA SER A 350 -2.64 9.99 13.07
C SER A 350 -1.32 9.45 12.52
N ILE A 351 -1.21 9.19 11.21
CA ILE A 351 0.04 8.82 10.55
C ILE A 351 1.08 9.95 10.70
N TYR A 352 0.68 11.19 10.43
CA TYR A 352 1.55 12.35 10.54
C TYR A 352 2.13 12.49 11.96
N LYS A 353 1.28 12.38 12.97
CA LYS A 353 1.69 12.40 14.39
C LYS A 353 2.59 11.21 14.75
N GLN A 354 2.31 10.01 14.23
CA GLN A 354 3.07 8.81 14.54
C GLN A 354 4.49 8.84 13.93
N VAL A 355 4.64 9.35 12.72
CA VAL A 355 5.95 9.50 12.08
C VAL A 355 6.73 10.67 12.70
N ASN A 356 6.03 11.74 13.08
CA ASN A 356 6.55 12.95 13.73
C ASN A 356 7.77 13.58 13.00
N ASP A 357 7.85 13.37 11.70
CA ASP A 357 8.86 13.92 10.80
C ASP A 357 8.23 14.07 9.41
N PRO A 358 7.81 15.29 9.02
CA PRO A 358 7.17 15.52 7.72
C PRO A 358 8.04 15.17 6.52
N VAL A 359 9.35 15.41 6.60
CA VAL A 359 10.28 15.12 5.49
C VAL A 359 10.34 13.61 5.27
N LYS A 360 10.51 12.86 6.34
CA LYS A 360 10.49 11.39 6.32
C LYS A 360 9.16 10.83 5.83
N LEU A 361 8.03 11.38 6.29
CA LEU A 361 6.71 10.95 5.86
C LEU A 361 6.50 11.18 4.36
N PHE A 362 6.82 12.38 3.89
CA PHE A 362 6.63 12.76 2.49
C PHE A 362 7.55 12.00 1.54
N ASP A 363 8.76 11.62 1.99
CA ASP A 363 9.66 10.74 1.22
C ASP A 363 9.08 9.33 1.00
N MET A 364 8.22 8.87 1.89
CA MET A 364 7.53 7.58 1.76
C MET A 364 6.23 7.65 0.92
N MET A 365 5.80 8.83 0.49
CA MET A 365 4.54 9.00 -0.24
C MET A 365 4.76 9.41 -1.70
N PRO A 366 3.86 8.97 -2.62
CA PRO A 366 3.81 9.56 -3.96
C PRO A 366 3.70 11.08 -3.91
N ALA A 367 4.53 11.76 -4.70
CA ALA A 367 4.61 13.21 -4.75
C ALA A 367 4.16 13.75 -6.11
N GLY A 368 3.28 14.75 -6.11
CA GLY A 368 2.71 15.35 -7.30
C GLY A 368 3.77 15.92 -8.24
N GLY A 369 3.77 15.51 -9.51
CA GLY A 369 4.73 15.96 -10.53
C GLY A 369 6.17 15.41 -10.36
N LYS A 370 6.43 14.53 -9.35
CA LYS A 370 7.79 14.08 -9.02
C LYS A 370 7.93 12.56 -8.91
N SER A 371 7.11 11.89 -8.15
CA SER A 371 7.34 10.47 -7.84
C SER A 371 6.06 9.64 -7.72
N GLY A 372 6.24 8.31 -7.78
CA GLY A 372 5.19 7.33 -7.57
C GLY A 372 3.99 7.50 -8.51
N THR A 373 2.81 7.12 -8.04
CA THR A 373 1.57 7.18 -8.83
C THR A 373 1.08 8.60 -9.12
N LEU A 374 1.66 9.62 -8.48
CA LEU A 374 1.36 11.04 -8.73
C LEU A 374 2.36 11.74 -9.67
N LYS A 375 3.39 11.03 -10.16
CA LYS A 375 4.45 11.59 -11.01
C LYS A 375 3.94 12.38 -12.21
N ASN A 376 2.87 11.87 -12.85
CA ASN A 376 2.31 12.45 -14.07
C ASN A 376 0.91 13.10 -13.84
N ALA A 377 0.48 13.25 -12.59
CA ALA A 377 -0.83 13.80 -12.28
C ALA A 377 -0.81 15.33 -12.13
N TYR A 378 0.30 15.88 -11.65
CA TYR A 378 0.53 17.31 -11.43
C TYR A 378 1.67 17.81 -12.30
N PRO A 379 1.83 19.14 -12.48
CA PRO A 379 2.97 19.72 -13.20
C PRO A 379 4.30 19.21 -12.62
N LYS A 380 5.27 18.94 -13.50
CA LYS A 380 6.62 18.52 -13.07
C LYS A 380 7.26 19.60 -12.20
N THR A 381 7.81 19.19 -11.06
CA THR A 381 8.44 20.09 -10.09
C THR A 381 9.43 19.35 -9.20
N ASP A 382 10.45 20.06 -8.74
CA ASP A 382 11.33 19.57 -7.68
C ASP A 382 10.76 19.82 -6.27
N ASN A 383 9.79 20.75 -6.17
CA ASN A 383 9.11 21.11 -4.93
C ASN A 383 7.61 20.75 -4.99
N PRO A 384 7.24 19.48 -4.81
CA PRO A 384 5.85 19.06 -4.81
C PRO A 384 5.04 19.74 -3.71
N PHE A 385 3.80 20.09 -4.02
CA PHE A 385 2.86 20.61 -3.04
C PHE A 385 1.78 19.59 -2.63
N VAL A 386 1.78 18.39 -3.25
CA VAL A 386 0.85 17.30 -2.95
C VAL A 386 1.64 16.03 -2.66
N TYR A 387 1.32 15.39 -1.55
CA TYR A 387 1.84 14.08 -1.15
C TYR A 387 0.67 13.19 -0.76
N GLY A 388 0.50 12.04 -1.40
CA GLY A 388 -0.67 11.23 -1.09
C GLY A 388 -0.75 9.92 -1.84
N LYS A 389 -1.69 9.09 -1.39
CA LYS A 389 -1.96 7.78 -1.96
C LYS A 389 -3.13 7.87 -2.94
N THR A 390 -2.93 7.32 -4.14
CA THR A 390 -4.01 7.08 -5.10
C THR A 390 -4.60 5.69 -4.93
N GLY A 391 -5.85 5.51 -5.35
CA GLY A 391 -6.50 4.20 -5.43
C GLY A 391 -7.37 4.10 -6.68
N SER A 392 -7.19 3.07 -7.50
CA SER A 392 -7.95 2.90 -8.75
C SER A 392 -8.40 1.46 -8.92
N LEU A 393 -9.66 1.31 -9.32
CA LEU A 393 -10.29 0.09 -9.84
C LEU A 393 -11.24 0.50 -10.96
N GLY A 394 -11.84 -0.44 -11.67
CA GLY A 394 -12.89 -0.10 -12.65
C GLY A 394 -14.00 0.73 -12.00
N GLY A 395 -14.24 1.97 -12.48
CA GLY A 395 -15.22 2.91 -11.93
C GLY A 395 -14.88 3.52 -10.57
N VAL A 396 -13.63 3.41 -10.12
CA VAL A 396 -13.14 3.97 -8.84
C VAL A 396 -11.82 4.70 -9.06
N HIS A 397 -11.71 5.94 -8.59
CA HIS A 397 -10.44 6.68 -8.53
C HIS A 397 -10.42 7.64 -7.36
N ASN A 398 -9.55 7.39 -6.41
CA ASN A 398 -9.44 8.11 -5.14
C ASN A 398 -8.04 8.67 -4.94
N GLN A 399 -7.93 9.71 -4.13
CA GLN A 399 -6.67 10.26 -3.67
C GLN A 399 -6.86 10.84 -2.27
N SER A 400 -6.01 10.41 -1.32
CA SER A 400 -5.99 10.95 0.04
C SER A 400 -4.57 11.30 0.44
N GLY A 401 -4.35 12.43 1.10
CA GLY A 401 -3.01 12.89 1.44
C GLY A 401 -2.95 14.31 1.97
N PHE A 402 -1.83 14.96 1.72
CA PHE A 402 -1.47 16.28 2.19
C PHE A 402 -1.35 17.25 1.02
N VAL A 403 -1.83 18.48 1.21
CA VAL A 403 -1.62 19.60 0.29
C VAL A 403 -0.99 20.77 1.04
N LEU A 404 0.16 21.22 0.55
CA LEU A 404 0.88 22.39 1.05
C LEU A 404 0.44 23.59 0.24
N THR A 405 0.02 24.66 0.91
CA THR A 405 -0.52 25.85 0.22
C THR A 405 0.56 26.92 0.03
N LYS A 406 0.33 27.82 -0.94
CA LYS A 406 1.21 28.97 -1.17
C LYS A 406 1.33 29.91 0.04
N LYS A 407 0.40 29.83 1.00
CA LYS A 407 0.44 30.60 2.25
C LYS A 407 1.13 29.86 3.40
N GLY A 408 1.79 28.73 3.11
CA GLY A 408 2.54 27.95 4.10
C GLY A 408 1.69 27.09 5.02
N LYS A 409 0.40 26.87 4.68
CA LYS A 409 -0.49 25.97 5.44
C LYS A 409 -0.43 24.55 4.89
N THR A 410 -0.59 23.57 5.77
CA THR A 410 -0.75 22.16 5.37
C THR A 410 -2.17 21.71 5.69
N TYR A 411 -2.87 21.21 4.67
CA TYR A 411 -4.16 20.58 4.84
C TYR A 411 -4.07 19.08 4.53
N ILE A 412 -4.87 18.28 5.24
CA ILE A 412 -5.13 16.89 4.89
C ILE A 412 -6.42 16.85 4.09
N TYR A 413 -6.44 16.05 3.04
CA TYR A 413 -7.63 15.83 2.25
C TYR A 413 -7.86 14.37 1.91
N SER A 414 -9.12 14.02 1.69
CA SER A 414 -9.53 12.77 1.06
C SER A 414 -10.55 13.09 -0.02
N PHE A 415 -10.27 12.63 -1.25
CA PHE A 415 -11.13 12.81 -2.41
C PHE A 415 -11.44 11.44 -3.01
N MET A 416 -12.67 10.98 -2.83
CA MET A 416 -13.12 9.64 -3.24
C MET A 416 -14.17 9.75 -4.34
N ASN A 417 -13.98 9.00 -5.43
CA ASN A 417 -14.84 9.01 -6.61
C ASN A 417 -15.18 7.57 -6.99
N ASN A 418 -16.45 7.21 -6.94
CA ASN A 418 -16.96 5.89 -7.21
C ASN A 418 -18.14 5.91 -8.18
N GLY A 419 -18.32 4.83 -8.96
CA GLY A 419 -19.46 4.64 -9.83
C GLY A 419 -19.44 5.47 -11.12
N PHE A 420 -18.27 5.89 -11.59
CA PHE A 420 -18.15 6.57 -12.88
C PHE A 420 -17.91 5.58 -14.04
N VAL A 421 -18.41 5.93 -15.22
CA VAL A 421 -18.22 5.17 -16.47
C VAL A 421 -17.33 5.91 -17.49
N LYS A 422 -17.00 7.15 -17.20
CA LYS A 422 -16.11 7.97 -18.04
C LYS A 422 -14.64 7.54 -17.87
N PRO A 423 -13.74 8.00 -18.77
CA PRO A 423 -12.31 7.74 -18.63
C PRO A 423 -11.75 8.24 -17.30
N THR A 424 -10.97 7.43 -16.60
CA THR A 424 -10.33 7.79 -15.31
C THR A 424 -9.49 9.07 -15.42
N ALA A 425 -8.95 9.37 -16.60
CA ALA A 425 -8.17 10.58 -16.85
C ALA A 425 -8.98 11.88 -16.61
N GLU A 426 -10.28 11.89 -16.95
CA GLU A 426 -11.15 13.04 -16.70
C GLU A 426 -11.42 13.25 -15.21
N VAL A 427 -11.66 12.15 -14.48
CA VAL A 427 -11.84 12.20 -13.01
C VAL A 427 -10.57 12.70 -12.35
N ARG A 428 -9.42 12.20 -12.78
CA ARG A 428 -8.11 12.64 -12.28
C ARG A 428 -7.86 14.12 -12.53
N ALA A 429 -8.16 14.60 -13.75
CA ALA A 429 -7.98 16.01 -14.10
C ALA A 429 -8.82 16.93 -13.18
N GLU A 430 -10.05 16.54 -12.86
CA GLU A 430 -10.91 17.31 -11.95
C GLU A 430 -10.36 17.29 -10.51
N MET A 431 -9.86 16.17 -10.02
CA MET A 431 -9.22 16.11 -8.71
C MET A 431 -8.00 17.02 -8.64
N VAL A 432 -7.14 16.98 -9.67
CA VAL A 432 -5.97 17.86 -9.78
C VAL A 432 -6.39 19.32 -9.77
N ARG A 433 -7.45 19.69 -10.51
CA ARG A 433 -7.98 21.06 -10.57
C ARG A 433 -8.40 21.56 -9.17
N VAL A 434 -9.17 20.76 -8.43
CA VAL A 434 -9.66 21.14 -7.10
C VAL A 434 -8.51 21.26 -6.09
N ILE A 435 -7.57 20.29 -6.08
CA ILE A 435 -6.44 20.29 -5.14
C ILE A 435 -5.47 21.45 -5.47
N THR A 436 -5.22 21.73 -6.75
CA THR A 436 -4.41 22.89 -7.17
C THR A 436 -5.08 24.20 -6.76
N TYR A 437 -6.41 24.29 -6.90
CA TYR A 437 -7.15 25.48 -6.41
C TYR A 437 -6.94 25.69 -4.90
N ILE A 438 -6.95 24.62 -4.09
CA ILE A 438 -6.69 24.70 -2.65
C ILE A 438 -5.24 25.18 -2.40
N HIS A 439 -4.26 24.61 -3.10
CA HIS A 439 -2.87 25.05 -3.03
C HIS A 439 -2.69 26.54 -3.32
N ASP A 440 -3.33 27.04 -4.37
CA ASP A 440 -3.12 28.41 -4.86
C ASP A 440 -3.79 29.47 -3.99
N ASN A 441 -4.91 29.16 -3.33
CA ASN A 441 -5.78 30.16 -2.72
C ASN A 441 -5.80 30.18 -1.19
N PHE A 442 -5.23 29.18 -0.52
CA PHE A 442 -5.34 29.07 0.95
C PHE A 442 -4.02 28.91 1.70
#